data_441862661b994ad1b9ece256a5be7fe5
#
_entry.id   441862661b994ad1b9ece256a5be7fe5
#
_cell.length_a   1.000
_cell.length_b   1.000
_cell.length_c   1.000
_cell.angle_alpha   90.00
_cell.angle_beta   90.00
_cell.angle_gamma   90.00
#
_symmetry.space_group_name_H-M   'P 1'
#
loop_
_entity.id
_entity.type
_entity.pdbx_description
1 polymer ?
#
loop_
_entity_poly.entity_id
_entity_poly.type
_entity_poly.pdbx_seq_one_letter_code
_entity_poly.pdbx_strand_id
1 'polypeptide(L)'
;MGQEALTSSLILVVLCTAAFRQGTAATRFDEITVGRINVVDANGALRLVISNKDRMHPGMMDGKLINRPRPVTVSLSDAAGKPRLTLTVDADGNPRIEFLDGEGKIVSRLPLK
;
A
#
# COMPACT_ATOMS: atom_id res chain seq x y z
N MET A 1 -24.85 -0.60 -45.64
CA MET A 1 -24.88 -1.35 -44.36
C MET A 1 -23.52 -1.82 -43.91
N GLY A 2 -22.64 -2.38 -44.74
CA GLY A 2 -21.33 -2.87 -44.32
C GLY A 2 -20.35 -1.79 -43.84
N GLN A 3 -20.42 -0.60 -44.40
CA GLN A 3 -19.49 0.49 -44.04
C GLN A 3 -19.76 1.06 -42.67
N GLU A 4 -21.01 1.15 -42.23
CA GLU A 4 -21.35 1.67 -40.89
C GLU A 4 -20.88 0.73 -39.79
N ALA A 5 -21.03 -0.58 -39.96
CA ALA A 5 -20.56 -1.58 -39.00
C ALA A 5 -19.05 -1.59 -38.86
N LEU A 6 -18.29 -1.43 -39.96
CA LEU A 6 -16.84 -1.37 -39.98
C LEU A 6 -16.33 -0.13 -39.27
N THR A 7 -16.95 1.03 -39.50
CA THR A 7 -16.58 2.29 -38.85
C THR A 7 -16.79 2.23 -37.35
N SER A 8 -17.90 1.66 -36.88
CA SER A 8 -18.18 1.49 -35.44
C SER A 8 -17.17 0.57 -34.78
N SER A 9 -16.78 -0.53 -35.43
CA SER A 9 -15.75 -1.44 -34.92
C SER A 9 -14.38 -0.78 -34.78
N LEU A 10 -13.97 0.03 -35.74
CA LEU A 10 -12.71 0.76 -35.70
C LEU A 10 -12.67 1.79 -34.57
N ILE A 11 -13.76 2.53 -34.35
CA ILE A 11 -13.87 3.50 -33.26
C ILE A 11 -13.74 2.79 -31.92
N LEU A 12 -14.38 1.66 -31.72
CA LEU A 12 -14.31 0.89 -30.49
C LEU A 12 -12.88 0.42 -30.18
N VAL A 13 -12.16 -0.08 -31.17
CA VAL A 13 -10.76 -0.52 -31.02
C VAL A 13 -9.86 0.65 -30.63
N VAL A 14 -10.01 1.81 -31.25
CA VAL A 14 -9.22 3.01 -30.91
C VAL A 14 -9.50 3.45 -29.48
N LEU A 15 -10.74 3.46 -29.03
CA LEU A 15 -11.11 3.81 -27.65
C LEU A 15 -10.50 2.85 -26.63
N CYS A 16 -10.53 1.55 -26.88
CA CYS A 16 -9.91 0.54 -26.02
C CYS A 16 -8.40 0.72 -25.94
N THR A 17 -7.73 0.99 -27.06
CA THR A 17 -6.28 1.23 -27.10
C THR A 17 -5.91 2.50 -26.34
N ALA A 18 -6.67 3.58 -26.49
CA ALA A 18 -6.43 4.83 -25.76
C ALA A 18 -6.60 4.65 -24.25
N ALA A 19 -7.65 3.94 -23.80
CA ALA A 19 -7.86 3.65 -22.38
C ALA A 19 -6.72 2.82 -21.78
N PHE A 20 -6.22 1.83 -22.52
CA PHE A 20 -5.10 1.01 -22.09
C PHE A 20 -3.81 1.83 -21.94
N ARG A 21 -3.55 2.74 -22.88
CA ARG A 21 -2.38 3.64 -22.80
C ARG A 21 -2.48 4.62 -21.65
N GLN A 22 -3.67 5.11 -21.33
CA GLN A 22 -3.88 6.01 -20.19
C GLN A 22 -3.53 5.34 -18.86
N GLY A 23 -3.74 4.02 -18.72
CA GLY A 23 -3.37 3.26 -17.54
C GLY A 23 -1.87 3.20 -17.28
N THR A 24 -1.02 3.50 -18.28
CA THR A 24 0.44 3.53 -18.14
C THR A 24 1.03 4.93 -17.98
N ALA A 25 0.22 5.98 -18.13
CA ALA A 25 0.67 7.36 -17.99
C ALA A 25 0.84 7.72 -16.51
N ALA A 26 2.00 8.31 -16.16
CA ALA A 26 2.23 8.80 -14.81
C ALA A 26 1.35 10.03 -14.53
N THR A 27 0.71 10.04 -13.36
CA THR A 27 -0.05 11.19 -12.88
C THR A 27 0.80 11.97 -11.88
N ARG A 28 0.93 13.27 -12.11
CA ARG A 28 1.71 14.15 -11.23
C ARG A 28 0.79 14.89 -10.27
N PHE A 29 1.17 14.92 -8.98
CA PHE A 29 0.49 15.70 -7.96
C PHE A 29 1.48 16.63 -7.27
N ASP A 30 1.10 17.86 -7.02
CA ASP A 30 1.90 18.77 -6.20
C ASP A 30 1.70 18.47 -4.72
N GLU A 31 0.52 17.95 -4.35
CA GLU A 31 0.19 17.59 -2.98
C GLU A 31 -0.85 16.46 -2.99
N ILE A 32 -0.74 15.55 -2.02
CA ILE A 32 -1.74 14.50 -1.80
C ILE A 32 -2.14 14.51 -0.34
N THR A 33 -3.44 14.49 -0.05
CA THR A 33 -3.98 14.29 1.29
C THR A 33 -4.74 12.98 1.31
N VAL A 34 -4.23 11.99 2.03
CA VAL A 34 -4.79 10.62 2.05
C VAL A 34 -4.70 10.02 3.45
N GLY A 35 -5.54 9.03 3.74
CA GLY A 35 -5.48 8.29 4.99
C GLY A 35 -4.49 7.14 4.96
N ARG A 36 -4.16 6.62 3.76
CA ARG A 36 -3.22 5.49 3.61
C ARG A 36 -2.67 5.45 2.19
N ILE A 37 -1.37 5.11 2.09
CA ILE A 37 -0.69 4.82 0.82
C ILE A 37 -0.16 3.39 0.88
N ASN A 38 -0.45 2.60 -0.15
CA ASN A 38 0.12 1.27 -0.34
C ASN A 38 1.01 1.28 -1.58
N VAL A 39 2.22 0.79 -1.45
CA VAL A 39 3.10 0.51 -2.59
C VAL A 39 3.21 -1.00 -2.71
N VAL A 40 2.83 -1.52 -3.87
CA VAL A 40 2.77 -2.96 -4.13
C VAL A 40 3.64 -3.33 -5.32
N ASP A 41 4.18 -4.54 -5.29
CA ASP A 41 4.88 -5.13 -6.44
C ASP A 41 3.88 -5.58 -7.50
N ALA A 42 4.38 -5.91 -8.69
CA ALA A 42 3.54 -6.39 -9.80
C ALA A 42 2.74 -7.64 -9.43
N ASN A 43 3.24 -8.45 -8.51
CA ASN A 43 2.54 -9.65 -8.02
C ASN A 43 1.55 -9.37 -6.89
N GLY A 44 1.35 -8.10 -6.53
CA GLY A 44 0.43 -7.69 -5.47
C GLY A 44 1.02 -7.69 -4.06
N ALA A 45 2.30 -8.03 -3.88
CA ALA A 45 2.93 -8.01 -2.57
C ALA A 45 3.06 -6.57 -2.05
N LEU A 46 2.63 -6.34 -0.82
CA LEU A 46 2.67 -5.02 -0.18
C LEU A 46 4.09 -4.75 0.30
N ARG A 47 4.73 -3.72 -0.24
CA ARG A 47 6.14 -3.39 0.03
C ARG A 47 6.30 -2.19 0.96
N LEU A 48 5.42 -1.21 0.87
CA LEU A 48 5.46 -0.03 1.72
C LEU A 48 4.05 0.39 2.07
N VAL A 49 3.86 0.75 3.34
CA VAL A 49 2.60 1.31 3.84
C VAL A 49 2.92 2.60 4.59
N ILE A 50 2.20 3.66 4.27
CA ILE A 50 2.13 4.87 5.07
C ILE A 50 0.67 5.02 5.47
N SER A 51 0.37 5.00 6.76
CA SER A 51 -1.02 4.92 7.20
C SER A 51 -1.27 5.71 8.48
N ASN A 52 -2.45 6.34 8.56
CA ASN A 52 -2.96 6.83 9.83
C ASN A 52 -3.46 5.64 10.69
N LYS A 53 -3.83 5.92 11.93
CA LYS A 53 -4.28 4.88 12.88
C LYS A 53 -5.57 4.19 12.43
N ASP A 54 -6.47 4.91 11.76
CA ASP A 54 -7.80 4.41 11.42
C ASP A 54 -7.77 3.47 10.21
N ARG A 55 -6.77 3.65 9.34
CA ARG A 55 -6.61 2.84 8.12
C ARG A 55 -5.59 1.73 8.28
N MET A 56 -4.94 1.63 9.44
CA MET A 56 -3.99 0.57 9.74
C MET A 56 -4.72 -0.72 10.12
N HIS A 57 -4.30 -1.85 9.55
CA HIS A 57 -4.87 -3.15 9.89
C HIS A 57 -4.59 -3.45 11.37
N PRO A 58 -5.62 -3.83 12.15
CA PRO A 58 -5.46 -4.02 13.60
C PRO A 58 -4.62 -5.25 13.97
N GLY A 59 -4.40 -6.15 13.02
CA GLY A 59 -3.76 -7.44 13.25
C GLY A 59 -4.78 -8.52 13.53
N MET A 60 -4.32 -9.77 13.45
CA MET A 60 -5.14 -10.95 13.73
C MET A 60 -4.42 -11.83 14.74
N MET A 61 -5.19 -12.48 15.61
CA MET A 61 -4.70 -13.47 16.56
C MET A 61 -5.73 -14.58 16.60
N ASP A 62 -5.30 -15.82 16.37
CA ASP A 62 -6.16 -16.99 16.34
C ASP A 62 -7.36 -16.84 15.39
N GLY A 63 -7.11 -16.23 14.21
CA GLY A 63 -8.13 -16.02 13.18
C GLY A 63 -9.15 -14.93 13.50
N LYS A 64 -8.96 -14.16 14.57
CA LYS A 64 -9.85 -13.07 14.97
C LYS A 64 -9.15 -11.72 14.90
N LEU A 65 -9.89 -10.69 14.49
CA LEU A 65 -9.38 -9.31 14.51
C LEU A 65 -9.17 -8.87 15.96
N ILE A 66 -8.00 -8.29 16.21
CA ILE A 66 -7.64 -7.78 17.54
C ILE A 66 -8.08 -6.32 17.62
N ASN A 67 -8.90 -5.99 18.62
CA ASN A 67 -9.25 -4.60 18.90
C ASN A 67 -8.21 -4.00 19.84
N ARG A 68 -7.23 -3.30 19.26
CA ARG A 68 -6.16 -2.64 20.02
C ARG A 68 -5.87 -1.26 19.42
N PRO A 69 -5.30 -0.33 20.20
CA PRO A 69 -4.86 0.93 19.66
C PRO A 69 -3.87 0.72 18.52
N ARG A 70 -4.07 1.44 17.43
CA ARG A 70 -3.24 1.33 16.23
C ARG A 70 -2.37 2.58 16.11
N PRO A 71 -1.07 2.40 15.89
CA PRO A 71 -0.19 3.56 15.72
C PRO A 71 -0.29 4.15 14.32
N VAL A 72 0.16 5.39 14.19
CA VAL A 72 0.52 5.94 12.89
C VAL A 72 1.80 5.23 12.45
N THR A 73 1.83 4.68 11.24
CA THR A 73 2.89 3.77 10.82
C THR A 73 3.40 4.07 9.43
N VAL A 74 4.74 4.00 9.28
CA VAL A 74 5.40 3.75 8.00
C VAL A 74 6.03 2.36 8.10
N SER A 75 5.69 1.46 7.19
CA SER A 75 6.17 0.09 7.21
C SER A 75 6.78 -0.28 5.86
N LEU A 76 7.98 -0.85 5.90
CA LEU A 76 8.66 -1.40 4.71
C LEU A 76 8.73 -2.91 4.86
N SER A 77 8.35 -3.62 3.79
CA SER A 77 8.25 -5.08 3.78
C SER A 77 9.20 -5.71 2.77
N ASP A 78 9.58 -6.96 3.02
CA ASP A 78 10.38 -7.75 2.09
C ASP A 78 9.55 -8.24 0.90
N ALA A 79 10.15 -8.99 0.00
CA ALA A 79 9.48 -9.49 -1.20
C ALA A 79 8.32 -10.44 -0.91
N ALA A 80 8.31 -11.06 0.28
CA ALA A 80 7.20 -11.91 0.73
C ALA A 80 6.08 -11.11 1.40
N GLY A 81 6.21 -9.79 1.49
CA GLY A 81 5.21 -8.93 2.13
C GLY A 81 5.33 -8.87 3.65
N LYS A 82 6.43 -9.38 4.22
CA LYS A 82 6.64 -9.36 5.66
C LYS A 82 7.31 -8.05 6.09
N PRO A 83 6.75 -7.33 7.08
CA PRO A 83 7.36 -6.11 7.57
C PRO A 83 8.77 -6.36 8.11
N ARG A 84 9.72 -5.51 7.71
CA ARG A 84 11.12 -5.62 8.11
C ARG A 84 11.62 -4.36 8.81
N LEU A 85 10.99 -3.22 8.56
CA LEU A 85 11.30 -1.97 9.22
C LEU A 85 9.99 -1.21 9.44
N THR A 86 9.76 -0.73 10.65
CA THR A 86 8.58 0.07 10.96
C THR A 86 8.97 1.33 11.72
N LEU A 87 8.32 2.44 11.35
CA LEU A 87 8.36 3.69 12.09
C LEU A 87 6.96 3.94 12.61
N THR A 88 6.82 4.09 13.92
CA THR A 88 5.50 4.26 14.55
C THR A 88 5.51 5.36 15.58
N VAL A 89 4.35 5.99 15.75
CA VAL A 89 4.06 6.84 16.91
C VAL A 89 2.81 6.27 17.56
N ASP A 90 2.92 5.85 18.81
CA ASP A 90 1.80 5.25 19.52
C ASP A 90 0.80 6.29 20.03
N ALA A 91 -0.27 5.83 20.68
CA ALA A 91 -1.35 6.71 21.16
C ALA A 91 -0.87 7.71 22.22
N ASP A 92 0.21 7.39 22.93
CA ASP A 92 0.81 8.26 23.94
C ASP A 92 1.85 9.21 23.36
N GLY A 93 2.06 9.19 22.04
CA GLY A 93 3.00 10.06 21.36
C GLY A 93 4.44 9.57 21.36
N ASN A 94 4.70 8.31 21.72
CA ASN A 94 6.04 7.75 21.77
C ASN A 94 6.48 7.26 20.39
N PRO A 95 7.57 7.82 19.81
CA PRO A 95 8.09 7.36 18.52
C PRO A 95 8.96 6.12 18.68
N ARG A 96 8.94 5.25 17.68
CA ARG A 96 9.79 4.06 17.64
C ARG A 96 10.20 3.74 16.22
N ILE A 97 11.43 3.24 16.08
CA ILE A 97 11.90 2.57 14.87
C ILE A 97 12.23 1.15 15.26
N GLU A 98 11.65 0.19 14.56
CA GLU A 98 11.82 -1.24 14.85
C GLU A 98 12.32 -1.97 13.61
N PHE A 99 13.32 -2.84 13.81
CA PHE A 99 13.87 -3.71 12.79
C PHE A 99 13.42 -5.13 13.12
N LEU A 100 12.86 -5.83 12.13
CA LEU A 100 12.28 -7.16 12.33
C LEU A 100 13.00 -8.19 11.46
N ASP A 101 13.10 -9.42 11.97
CA ASP A 101 13.58 -10.54 11.16
C ASP A 101 12.46 -11.10 10.28
N GLY A 102 12.76 -12.15 9.50
CA GLY A 102 11.79 -12.77 8.60
C GLY A 102 10.63 -13.47 9.29
N GLU A 103 10.69 -13.66 10.61
CA GLU A 103 9.65 -14.27 11.42
C GLU A 103 8.79 -13.25 12.15
N GLY A 104 9.07 -11.95 11.97
CA GLY A 104 8.32 -10.88 12.62
C GLY A 104 8.82 -10.53 14.01
N LYS A 105 9.98 -11.05 14.41
CA LYS A 105 10.57 -10.78 15.71
C LYS A 105 11.39 -9.50 15.66
N ILE A 106 11.27 -8.65 16.66
CA ILE A 106 12.05 -7.41 16.77
C ILE A 106 13.48 -7.79 17.14
N VAL A 107 14.45 -7.43 16.28
CA VAL A 107 15.87 -7.70 16.49
C VAL A 107 16.63 -6.45 16.93
N SER A 108 16.07 -5.26 16.68
CA SER A 108 16.64 -4.00 17.13
C SER A 108 15.54 -2.94 17.19
N ARG A 109 15.73 -1.96 18.08
CA ARG A 109 14.75 -0.90 18.29
C ARG A 109 15.44 0.40 18.65
N LEU A 110 14.90 1.50 18.15
CA LEU A 110 15.26 2.85 18.57
C LEU A 110 14.00 3.56 19.07
N PRO A 111 14.04 4.29 20.19
CA PRO A 111 15.16 4.36 21.14
C PRO A 111 15.45 3.02 21.82
N LEU A 112 16.65 2.87 22.35
CA LEU A 112 17.19 1.59 22.88
C LEU A 112 16.55 1.13 24.20
N LYS A 113 15.40 1.65 24.53
CA LYS A 113 14.64 1.19 25.71
C LYS A 113 13.22 0.84 25.34
#